data_2d071e6d52bab6642461c5138876bec5
#
_entry.id   2d071e6d52bab6642461c5138876bec5
#
_cell.length_a   1.000
_cell.length_b   1.000
_cell.length_c   1.000
_cell.angle_alpha   90.00
_cell.angle_beta   90.00
_cell.angle_gamma   90.00
#
_symmetry.space_group_name_H-M   'P 1'
#
loop_
_entity.id
_entity.type
_entity.pdbx_description
1 polymer ?
#
loop_
_entity_poly.entity_id
_entity_poly.type
_entity_poly.pdbx_seq_one_letter_code
_entity_poly.pdbx_strand_id
1 'polypeptide(L)'
;SKREQFIKTLGISYQAIFTATDIHPLGKNLALFARLNRHGLLEEIEKKQITLASLKGSEKDLMEKIKDLTNQLSSTNQGNKKSMEKLKIQKEKLELELYKSLPQLKSKIFSLSDISKEIPDDAVLIEYQKYRPFISIDPDQSMDENTWGEAKYQALILFPNNNVESIDLGSAAEIDN
;
A
#
# COMPACT_ATOMS: atom_id res chain seq x y z
N SER A 1 0.46 19.17 4.57
CA SER A 1 -0.99 18.86 4.46
C SER A 1 -1.30 17.53 5.16
N LYS A 2 -2.58 17.24 5.49
CA LYS A 2 -3.01 15.94 6.06
C LYS A 2 -2.61 14.77 5.15
N ARG A 3 -2.61 14.98 3.84
CA ARG A 3 -2.19 13.98 2.83
C ARG A 3 -0.70 13.68 2.93
N GLU A 4 0.14 14.67 3.12
CA GLU A 4 1.59 14.48 3.31
C GLU A 4 1.90 13.74 4.60
N GLN A 5 1.21 14.07 5.70
CA GLN A 5 1.33 13.32 6.96
C GLN A 5 0.91 11.86 6.79
N PHE A 6 -0.19 11.59 6.09
CA PHE A 6 -0.66 10.23 5.82
C PHE A 6 0.36 9.44 4.98
N ILE A 7 0.90 10.04 3.92
CA ILE A 7 1.94 9.42 3.09
C ILE A 7 3.20 9.17 3.90
N LYS A 8 3.60 10.11 4.79
CA LYS A 8 4.75 9.96 5.67
C LYS A 8 4.55 8.82 6.67
N THR A 9 3.38 8.73 7.31
CA THR A 9 3.02 7.64 8.24
C THR A 9 2.99 6.29 7.54
N LEU A 10 2.41 6.18 6.34
CA LEU A 10 2.43 4.95 5.53
C LEU A 10 3.86 4.58 5.13
N GLY A 11 4.71 5.57 4.85
CA GLY A 11 6.12 5.36 4.54
C GLY A 11 6.89 4.71 5.68
N ILE A 12 6.67 5.15 6.92
CA ILE A 12 7.26 4.60 8.13
C ILE A 12 6.82 3.14 8.33
N SER A 13 5.52 2.88 8.32
CA SER A 13 4.96 1.53 8.48
C SER A 13 5.45 0.60 7.37
N TYR A 14 5.54 1.11 6.14
CA TYR A 14 6.05 0.35 5.00
C TYR A 14 7.51 -0.04 5.18
N GLN A 15 8.37 0.85 5.66
CA GLN A 15 9.79 0.52 5.92
C GLN A 15 9.95 -0.48 7.07
N ALA A 16 9.15 -0.35 8.13
CA ALA A 16 9.19 -1.26 9.27
C ALA A 16 8.87 -2.72 8.88
N ILE A 17 8.03 -2.94 7.88
CA ILE A 17 7.68 -4.27 7.38
C ILE A 17 8.92 -5.03 6.90
N PHE A 18 9.89 -4.36 6.26
CA PHE A 18 11.11 -5.01 5.76
C PHE A 18 12.06 -5.42 6.88
N THR A 19 12.03 -4.76 8.03
CA THR A 19 12.76 -5.20 9.22
C THR A 19 12.23 -6.54 9.75
N ALA A 20 10.94 -6.82 9.58
CA ALA A 20 10.33 -8.06 10.05
C ALA A 20 10.81 -9.31 9.29
N THR A 21 11.48 -9.16 8.15
CA THR A 21 12.02 -10.29 7.37
C THR A 21 13.03 -11.11 8.15
N ASP A 22 13.83 -10.45 9.01
CA ASP A 22 14.87 -11.06 9.80
C ASP A 22 14.38 -11.53 11.18
N ILE A 23 13.20 -11.04 11.61
CA ILE A 23 12.69 -11.25 12.96
C ILE A 23 11.67 -12.39 13.01
N HIS A 24 10.86 -12.56 11.96
CA HIS A 24 9.74 -13.50 11.97
C HIS A 24 9.65 -14.31 10.67
N PRO A 25 9.38 -15.63 10.73
CA PRO A 25 9.29 -16.50 9.53
C PRO A 25 8.31 -16.01 8.46
N LEU A 26 7.21 -15.35 8.86
CA LEU A 26 6.22 -14.77 7.94
C LEU A 26 6.57 -13.33 7.50
N GLY A 27 7.63 -12.74 8.03
CA GLY A 27 8.02 -11.36 7.73
C GLY A 27 8.32 -11.17 6.26
N LYS A 28 9.04 -12.09 5.63
CA LYS A 28 9.35 -12.08 4.20
C LYS A 28 8.10 -12.14 3.29
N ASN A 29 7.11 -12.93 3.69
CA ASN A 29 5.82 -12.99 2.97
C ASN A 29 5.07 -11.66 3.05
N LEU A 30 5.02 -11.06 4.25
CA LEU A 30 4.39 -9.77 4.46
C LEU A 30 5.11 -8.64 3.70
N ALA A 31 6.45 -8.64 3.72
CA ALA A 31 7.26 -7.65 3.03
C ALA A 31 7.04 -7.72 1.50
N LEU A 32 7.09 -8.92 0.91
CA LEU A 32 6.85 -9.10 -0.50
C LEU A 32 5.41 -8.77 -0.90
N PHE A 33 4.41 -9.21 -0.11
CA PHE A 33 3.01 -8.83 -0.31
C PHE A 33 2.82 -7.31 -0.33
N ALA A 34 3.37 -6.61 0.66
CA ALA A 34 3.29 -5.16 0.75
C ALA A 34 3.99 -4.46 -0.44
N ARG A 35 5.15 -5.00 -0.86
CA ARG A 35 5.93 -4.48 -1.98
C ARG A 35 5.16 -4.56 -3.30
N LEU A 36 4.65 -5.75 -3.63
CA LEU A 36 3.93 -6.00 -4.88
C LEU A 36 2.61 -5.21 -4.95
N ASN A 37 1.84 -5.19 -3.87
CA ASN A 37 0.58 -4.45 -3.85
C ASN A 37 0.78 -2.93 -3.82
N ARG A 38 1.89 -2.42 -3.28
CA ARG A 38 2.21 -0.99 -3.34
C ARG A 38 2.55 -0.52 -4.75
N HIS A 39 3.31 -1.30 -5.51
CA HIS A 39 3.61 -0.99 -6.92
C HIS A 39 2.33 -0.96 -7.76
N GLY A 40 1.52 -2.02 -7.67
CA GLY A 40 0.24 -2.08 -8.35
C GLY A 40 -0.69 -0.91 -7.98
N LEU A 41 -0.69 -0.48 -6.72
CA LEU A 41 -1.49 0.64 -6.27
C LEU A 41 -1.09 1.97 -6.92
N LEU A 42 0.20 2.23 -7.12
CA LEU A 42 0.67 3.47 -7.76
C LEU A 42 0.24 3.53 -9.23
N GLU A 43 0.46 2.44 -9.98
CA GLU A 43 0.00 2.34 -11.36
C GLU A 43 -1.53 2.43 -11.49
N GLU A 44 -2.26 1.79 -10.57
CA GLU A 44 -3.72 1.89 -10.52
C GLU A 44 -4.19 3.31 -10.24
N ILE A 45 -3.53 4.05 -9.36
CA ILE A 45 -3.88 5.46 -9.08
C ILE A 45 -3.74 6.31 -10.35
N GLU A 46 -2.66 6.14 -11.11
CA GLU A 46 -2.45 6.87 -12.36
C GLU A 46 -3.50 6.49 -13.41
N LYS A 47 -3.73 5.20 -13.63
CA LYS A 47 -4.78 4.71 -14.54
C LYS A 47 -6.18 5.18 -14.13
N LYS A 48 -6.48 5.16 -12.83
CA LYS A 48 -7.73 5.68 -12.29
C LYS A 48 -7.88 7.18 -12.49
N GLN A 49 -6.84 7.97 -12.29
CA GLN A 49 -6.89 9.41 -12.53
C GLN A 49 -7.23 9.73 -13.99
N ILE A 50 -6.62 9.03 -14.94
CA ILE A 50 -6.91 9.18 -16.36
C ILE A 50 -8.35 8.79 -16.66
N THR A 51 -8.82 7.64 -16.14
CA THR A 51 -10.19 7.16 -16.31
C THR A 51 -11.18 8.16 -15.71
N LEU A 52 -10.95 8.63 -14.47
CA LEU A 52 -11.82 9.58 -13.78
C LEU A 52 -11.90 10.94 -14.51
N ALA A 53 -10.79 11.40 -15.09
CA ALA A 53 -10.77 12.62 -15.89
C ALA A 53 -11.57 12.51 -17.20
N SER A 54 -11.74 11.30 -17.71
CA SER A 54 -12.50 11.01 -18.94
C SER A 54 -14.00 10.70 -18.70
N LEU A 55 -14.47 10.63 -17.45
CA LEU A 55 -15.86 10.32 -17.13
C LEU A 55 -16.82 11.35 -17.69
N LYS A 56 -17.97 10.86 -18.16
CA LYS A 56 -19.08 11.66 -18.69
C LYS A 56 -20.41 11.12 -18.17
N GLY A 57 -21.44 11.95 -18.22
CA GLY A 57 -22.81 11.52 -17.86
C GLY A 57 -22.95 11.05 -16.41
N SER A 58 -23.68 9.97 -16.20
CA SER A 58 -24.03 9.43 -14.88
C SER A 58 -22.83 9.02 -14.03
N GLU A 59 -21.74 8.51 -14.62
CA GLU A 59 -20.53 8.13 -13.90
C GLU A 59 -19.82 9.35 -13.31
N LYS A 60 -19.81 10.46 -14.04
CA LYS A 60 -19.25 11.73 -13.55
C LYS A 60 -20.08 12.24 -12.36
N ASP A 61 -21.41 12.21 -12.46
CA ASP A 61 -22.30 12.64 -11.38
C ASP A 61 -22.14 11.79 -10.11
N LEU A 62 -21.99 10.47 -10.28
CA LEU A 62 -21.69 9.56 -9.16
C LEU A 62 -20.35 9.93 -8.48
N MET A 63 -19.33 10.20 -9.29
CA MET A 63 -18.01 10.56 -8.77
C MET A 63 -18.03 11.89 -8.01
N GLU A 64 -18.75 12.90 -8.48
CA GLU A 64 -18.91 14.18 -7.81
C GLU A 64 -19.63 14.01 -6.45
N LYS A 65 -20.70 13.20 -6.40
CA LYS A 65 -21.40 12.87 -5.15
C LYS A 65 -20.51 12.14 -4.15
N ILE A 66 -19.69 11.19 -4.61
CA ILE A 66 -18.70 10.47 -3.76
C ILE A 66 -17.68 11.44 -3.19
N LYS A 67 -17.18 12.38 -4.01
CA LYS A 67 -16.24 13.43 -3.58
C LYS A 67 -16.85 14.34 -2.53
N ASP A 68 -18.11 14.76 -2.70
CA ASP A 68 -18.81 15.61 -1.73
C ASP A 68 -19.02 14.89 -0.40
N LEU A 69 -19.43 13.61 -0.42
CA LEU A 69 -19.54 12.80 0.80
C LEU A 69 -18.19 12.61 1.50
N THR A 70 -17.12 12.47 0.72
CA THR A 70 -15.76 12.36 1.27
C THR A 70 -15.34 13.67 1.97
N ASN A 71 -15.65 14.82 1.38
CA ASN A 71 -15.39 16.12 1.97
C ASN A 71 -16.21 16.33 3.26
N GLN A 72 -17.50 15.95 3.24
CA GLN A 72 -18.36 16.02 4.43
C GLN A 72 -17.84 15.12 5.56
N LEU A 73 -17.41 13.90 5.26
CA LEU A 73 -16.80 12.99 6.24
C LEU A 73 -15.52 13.59 6.84
N SER A 74 -14.71 14.29 6.03
CA SER A 74 -13.47 14.92 6.48
C SER A 74 -13.71 16.15 7.35
N SER A 75 -14.86 16.85 7.18
CA SER A 75 -15.23 18.05 7.93
C SER A 75 -16.12 17.78 9.14
N THR A 76 -16.70 16.57 9.23
CA THR A 76 -17.59 16.20 10.34
C THR A 76 -16.79 15.97 11.62
N ASN A 77 -17.12 16.67 12.70
CA ASN A 77 -16.49 16.49 14.00
C ASN A 77 -16.73 15.07 14.54
N GLN A 78 -15.68 14.46 15.13
CA GLN A 78 -15.69 13.09 15.68
C GLN A 78 -16.77 12.85 16.75
N GLY A 79 -17.41 13.88 17.28
CA GLY A 79 -18.50 13.76 18.27
C GLY A 79 -19.82 13.23 17.71
N ASN A 80 -20.04 13.24 16.40
CA ASN A 80 -21.33 12.82 15.79
C ASN A 80 -21.21 11.49 15.06
N LYS A 81 -20.95 10.40 15.82
CA LYS A 81 -20.77 9.03 15.28
C LYS A 81 -21.93 8.57 14.37
N LYS A 82 -23.17 8.88 14.74
CA LYS A 82 -24.36 8.46 13.97
C LYS A 82 -24.47 9.16 12.61
N SER A 83 -24.06 10.42 12.51
CA SER A 83 -24.00 11.14 11.23
C SER A 83 -22.87 10.62 10.36
N MET A 84 -21.69 10.37 10.92
CA MET A 84 -20.57 9.78 10.20
C MET A 84 -20.90 8.41 9.62
N GLU A 85 -21.59 7.55 10.38
CA GLU A 85 -22.00 6.22 9.92
C GLU A 85 -22.95 6.31 8.73
N LYS A 86 -23.95 7.20 8.78
CA LYS A 86 -24.85 7.43 7.64
C LYS A 86 -24.10 7.88 6.38
N LEU A 87 -23.16 8.83 6.52
CA LEU A 87 -22.36 9.32 5.39
C LEU A 87 -21.47 8.21 4.79
N LYS A 88 -20.89 7.35 5.64
CA LYS A 88 -20.11 6.17 5.19
C LYS A 88 -20.97 5.22 4.37
N ILE A 89 -22.13 4.81 4.88
CA ILE A 89 -23.05 3.91 4.20
C ILE A 89 -23.50 4.49 2.85
N GLN A 90 -23.81 5.79 2.80
CA GLN A 90 -24.17 6.46 1.55
C GLN A 90 -23.01 6.45 0.55
N LYS A 91 -21.79 6.76 1.01
CA LYS A 91 -20.60 6.74 0.17
C LYS A 91 -20.34 5.34 -0.39
N GLU A 92 -20.36 4.31 0.45
CA GLU A 92 -20.17 2.91 0.04
C GLU A 92 -21.20 2.47 -1.02
N LYS A 93 -22.45 2.88 -0.86
CA LYS A 93 -23.50 2.58 -1.85
C LYS A 93 -23.20 3.19 -3.21
N LEU A 94 -22.79 4.46 -3.26
CA LEU A 94 -22.42 5.14 -4.51
C LEU A 94 -21.13 4.56 -5.12
N GLU A 95 -20.15 4.19 -4.30
CA GLU A 95 -18.94 3.51 -4.77
C GLU A 95 -19.27 2.15 -5.40
N LEU A 96 -20.15 1.36 -4.79
CA LEU A 96 -20.61 0.09 -5.36
C LEU A 96 -21.34 0.28 -6.71
N GLU A 97 -22.12 1.34 -6.84
CA GLU A 97 -22.81 1.67 -8.10
C GLU A 97 -21.80 2.07 -9.17
N LEU A 98 -20.84 2.92 -8.83
CA LEU A 98 -19.76 3.33 -9.74
C LEU A 98 -18.90 2.12 -10.17
N TYR A 99 -18.56 1.21 -9.25
CA TYR A 99 -17.75 0.01 -9.56
C TYR A 99 -18.52 -1.04 -10.39
N LYS A 100 -19.85 -0.99 -10.41
CA LYS A 100 -20.65 -1.84 -11.32
C LYS A 100 -20.52 -1.37 -12.76
N SER A 101 -20.52 -0.05 -12.99
CA SER A 101 -20.35 0.53 -14.32
C SER A 101 -18.89 0.58 -14.78
N LEU A 102 -17.96 0.70 -13.84
CA LEU A 102 -16.53 0.84 -14.08
C LEU A 102 -15.72 -0.15 -13.20
N PRO A 103 -15.78 -1.48 -13.48
CA PRO A 103 -15.10 -2.50 -12.67
C PRO A 103 -13.59 -2.29 -12.56
N GLN A 104 -12.97 -1.65 -13.55
CA GLN A 104 -11.55 -1.33 -13.57
C GLN A 104 -11.13 -0.30 -12.50
N LEU A 105 -12.09 0.42 -11.90
CA LEU A 105 -11.80 1.35 -10.79
C LEU A 105 -11.69 0.64 -9.44
N LYS A 106 -12.17 -0.61 -9.33
CA LYS A 106 -12.03 -1.39 -8.10
C LYS A 106 -10.58 -1.79 -7.90
N SER A 107 -10.00 -1.42 -6.77
CA SER A 107 -8.63 -1.82 -6.43
C SER A 107 -8.52 -3.34 -6.35
N LYS A 108 -7.51 -3.89 -7.01
CA LYS A 108 -7.19 -5.31 -6.93
C LYS A 108 -6.05 -5.49 -5.93
N ILE A 109 -6.25 -6.38 -4.98
CA ILE A 109 -5.20 -6.85 -4.08
C ILE A 109 -4.87 -8.25 -4.53
N PHE A 110 -3.61 -8.49 -4.87
CA PHE A 110 -3.12 -9.80 -5.30
C PHE A 110 -2.51 -10.53 -4.12
N SER A 111 -2.90 -11.77 -3.90
CA SER A 111 -2.20 -12.65 -2.96
C SER A 111 -0.88 -13.15 -3.58
N LEU A 112 0.08 -13.53 -2.73
CA LEU A 112 1.31 -14.15 -3.24
C LEU A 112 1.01 -15.45 -3.98
N SER A 113 0.00 -16.20 -3.52
CA SER A 113 -0.45 -17.44 -4.18
C SER A 113 -1.03 -17.20 -5.57
N ASP A 114 -1.67 -16.06 -5.83
CA ASP A 114 -2.18 -15.75 -7.17
C ASP A 114 -1.03 -15.41 -8.11
N ILE A 115 -0.05 -14.66 -7.61
CA ILE A 115 1.13 -14.27 -8.40
C ILE A 115 2.02 -15.49 -8.67
N SER A 116 2.26 -16.35 -7.67
CA SER A 116 3.13 -17.52 -7.83
C SER A 116 2.65 -18.49 -8.90
N LYS A 117 1.34 -18.61 -9.13
CA LYS A 117 0.75 -19.45 -10.18
C LYS A 117 1.04 -18.97 -11.59
N GLU A 118 1.33 -17.69 -11.75
CA GLU A 118 1.67 -17.08 -13.04
C GLU A 118 3.18 -17.12 -13.33
N ILE A 119 4.00 -17.56 -12.35
CA ILE A 119 5.46 -17.70 -12.52
C ILE A 119 5.72 -19.03 -13.21
N PRO A 120 6.45 -19.08 -14.35
CA PRO A 120 6.87 -20.32 -14.97
C PRO A 120 7.69 -21.20 -14.03
N ASP A 121 7.62 -22.53 -14.20
CA ASP A 121 8.30 -23.49 -13.32
C ASP A 121 9.82 -23.33 -13.26
N ASP A 122 10.42 -22.78 -14.31
CA ASP A 122 11.86 -22.53 -14.46
C ASP A 122 12.27 -21.07 -14.15
N ALA A 123 11.35 -20.27 -13.58
CA ALA A 123 11.56 -18.85 -13.28
C ALA A 123 11.27 -18.52 -11.83
N VAL A 124 11.68 -17.33 -11.41
CA VAL A 124 11.33 -16.71 -10.11
C VAL A 124 11.04 -15.23 -10.31
N LEU A 125 10.20 -14.67 -9.43
CA LEU A 125 10.01 -13.24 -9.34
C LEU A 125 10.96 -12.68 -8.28
N ILE A 126 11.74 -11.66 -8.65
CA ILE A 126 12.65 -10.98 -7.71
C ILE A 126 12.25 -9.51 -7.61
N GLU A 127 12.04 -9.05 -6.38
CA GLU A 127 11.80 -7.64 -6.04
C GLU A 127 12.93 -7.09 -5.18
N TYR A 128 13.46 -5.94 -5.58
CA TYR A 128 14.50 -5.23 -4.82
C TYR A 128 13.87 -4.09 -4.03
N GLN A 129 14.27 -3.98 -2.75
CA GLN A 129 13.80 -2.91 -1.88
C GLN A 129 14.96 -2.26 -1.15
N LYS A 130 15.08 -0.93 -1.32
CA LYS A 130 15.88 -0.09 -0.43
C LYS A 130 15.04 0.32 0.77
N TYR A 131 15.54 0.07 1.99
CA TYR A 131 14.85 0.39 3.23
C TYR A 131 15.83 0.78 4.32
N ARG A 132 15.35 1.44 5.37
CA ARG A 132 16.08 1.65 6.61
C ARG A 132 15.53 0.68 7.66
N PRO A 133 16.37 -0.21 8.23
CA PRO A 133 15.93 -1.12 9.28
C PRO A 133 15.54 -0.35 10.53
N PHE A 134 14.50 -0.81 11.19
CA PHE A 134 14.07 -0.32 12.49
C PHE A 134 14.97 -0.95 13.56
N ILE A 135 15.73 -0.14 14.32
CA ILE A 135 16.79 -0.67 15.21
C ILE A 135 16.29 -0.88 16.64
N SER A 136 15.43 0.01 17.17
CA SER A 136 14.93 -0.09 18.55
C SER A 136 13.66 0.72 18.74
N ILE A 137 12.76 0.23 19.62
CA ILE A 137 11.78 1.06 20.30
C ILE A 137 12.28 1.19 21.73
N ASP A 138 12.85 2.34 22.06
CA ASP A 138 12.90 2.77 23.43
C ASP A 138 11.51 3.33 23.77
N PRO A 139 10.76 2.74 24.72
CA PRO A 139 9.41 3.20 25.04
C PRO A 139 9.37 4.66 25.51
N ASP A 140 10.50 5.19 25.98
CA ASP A 140 10.63 6.54 26.51
C ASP A 140 11.13 7.56 25.46
N GLN A 141 11.48 7.10 24.25
CA GLN A 141 11.91 7.97 23.16
C GLN A 141 10.80 8.14 22.11
N SER A 142 10.59 9.38 21.67
CA SER A 142 9.75 9.64 20.49
C SER A 142 10.32 8.91 19.28
N MET A 143 9.47 8.47 18.32
CA MET A 143 9.88 7.91 17.03
C MET A 143 10.69 8.96 16.24
N ASP A 144 11.96 9.06 16.56
CA ASP A 144 12.92 9.97 16.00
C ASP A 144 13.72 9.29 14.88
N GLU A 145 14.44 10.08 14.06
CA GLU A 145 15.33 9.58 13.00
C GLU A 145 16.39 8.60 13.53
N ASN A 146 16.73 8.70 14.80
CA ASN A 146 17.71 7.84 15.49
C ASN A 146 17.23 6.38 15.70
N THR A 147 15.95 6.08 15.52
CA THR A 147 15.40 4.71 15.59
C THR A 147 15.60 3.91 14.29
N TRP A 148 16.11 4.55 13.24
CA TRP A 148 16.32 3.93 11.93
C TRP A 148 17.80 3.74 11.65
N GLY A 149 18.19 2.51 11.29
CA GLY A 149 19.55 2.19 10.88
C GLY A 149 19.93 2.78 9.52
N GLU A 150 21.17 2.51 9.11
CA GLU A 150 21.67 2.82 7.78
C GLU A 150 20.84 2.13 6.70
N ALA A 151 20.66 2.81 5.57
CA ALA A 151 19.91 2.26 4.46
C ALA A 151 20.58 1.00 3.89
N LYS A 152 19.76 -0.03 3.64
CA LYS A 152 20.17 -1.31 3.07
C LYS A 152 19.33 -1.65 1.85
N TYR A 153 19.85 -2.56 1.04
CA TYR A 153 19.08 -3.26 0.01
C TYR A 153 18.76 -4.68 0.44
N GLN A 154 17.59 -5.14 0.04
CA GLN A 154 17.10 -6.50 0.22
C GLN A 154 16.50 -6.99 -1.09
N ALA A 155 16.76 -8.25 -1.45
CA ALA A 155 16.01 -8.95 -2.47
C ALA A 155 14.95 -9.85 -1.82
N LEU A 156 13.74 -9.84 -2.37
CA LEU A 156 12.64 -10.73 -2.01
C LEU A 156 12.33 -11.59 -3.22
N ILE A 157 12.33 -12.89 -3.05
CA ILE A 157 12.21 -13.88 -4.14
C ILE A 157 10.95 -14.70 -3.94
N LEU A 158 10.05 -14.71 -4.93
CA LEU A 158 8.88 -15.58 -4.97
C LEU A 158 9.08 -16.70 -5.98
N PHE A 159 8.89 -17.93 -5.51
CA PHE A 159 8.97 -19.13 -6.31
C PHE A 159 7.59 -19.60 -6.79
N PRO A 160 7.51 -20.40 -7.86
CA PRO A 160 6.23 -20.96 -8.36
C PRO A 160 5.46 -21.76 -7.30
N ASN A 161 6.15 -22.40 -6.37
CA ASN A 161 5.55 -23.15 -5.25
C ASN A 161 5.07 -22.28 -4.09
N ASN A 162 4.97 -20.95 -4.29
CA ASN A 162 4.57 -19.96 -3.30
C ASN A 162 5.55 -19.82 -2.10
N ASN A 163 6.76 -20.38 -2.18
CA ASN A 163 7.80 -20.09 -1.21
C ASN A 163 8.34 -18.67 -1.41
N VAL A 164 8.68 -18.00 -0.32
CA VAL A 164 9.31 -16.67 -0.35
C VAL A 164 10.65 -16.74 0.36
N GLU A 165 11.68 -16.22 -0.27
CA GLU A 165 13.00 -16.04 0.33
C GLU A 165 13.38 -14.56 0.38
N SER A 166 14.24 -14.21 1.32
CA SER A 166 14.81 -12.86 1.46
C SER A 166 16.33 -12.94 1.54
N ILE A 167 17.01 -12.03 0.86
CA ILE A 167 18.47 -11.93 0.87
C ILE A 167 18.84 -10.49 1.23
N ASP A 168 19.58 -10.31 2.32
CA ASP A 168 20.22 -9.02 2.65
C ASP A 168 21.35 -8.77 1.65
N LEU A 169 21.25 -7.70 0.89
CA LEU A 169 22.27 -7.31 -0.10
C LEU A 169 23.29 -6.32 0.49
N GLY A 170 23.12 -5.90 1.76
CA GLY A 170 24.05 -5.03 2.45
C GLY A 170 23.75 -3.54 2.31
N SER A 171 24.80 -2.74 2.54
CA SER A 171 24.71 -1.29 2.61
C SER A 171 24.28 -0.65 1.29
N ALA A 172 23.26 0.20 1.35
CA ALA A 172 22.83 0.97 0.18
C ALA A 172 23.92 1.96 -0.29
N ALA A 173 24.75 2.47 0.62
CA ALA A 173 25.85 3.37 0.27
C ALA A 173 26.92 2.68 -0.57
N GLU A 174 27.16 1.38 -0.37
CA GLU A 174 28.12 0.60 -1.14
C GLU A 174 27.58 0.21 -2.52
N ILE A 175 26.27 0.01 -2.63
CA ILE A 175 25.60 -0.41 -3.89
C ILE A 175 25.32 0.78 -4.79
N ASP A 176 25.02 1.96 -4.23
CA ASP A 176 24.66 3.17 -4.97
C ASP A 176 25.88 3.92 -5.53
N ASN A 177 27.12 3.55 -5.16
CA ASN A 177 28.37 4.12 -5.66
C ASN A 177 28.86 3.36 -6.91
#